data_09794220cfa7bee6f6873bf78d25c547
#
_entry.id   09794220cfa7bee6f6873bf78d25c547
#
_cell.length_a   1.000
_cell.length_b   1.000
_cell.length_c   1.000
_cell.angle_alpha   90.00
_cell.angle_beta   90.00
_cell.angle_gamma   90.00
#
_symmetry.space_group_name_H-M   'P 1'
#
loop_
_entity.id
_entity.type
_entity.pdbx_description
1 polymer ?
#
loop_
_entity_poly.entity_id
_entity_poly.type
_entity_poly.pdbx_seq_one_letter_code
_entity_poly.pdbx_strand_id
1 'polypeptide(L)'
;TVAGDTITYRVNAMNITDVTGGHIHLGKPGENGPIVFTMFKYDPPRNEVSESGTITADKLEGPMKGKSVYDVALAGSNGSLYMNIPH
;
A
#
# COMPACT_ATOMS: atom_id res chain seq x y z
N THR A 1 -3.79 -4.20 10.65
CA THR A 1 -3.48 -4.39 12.06
C THR A 1 -2.03 -4.03 12.35
N VAL A 2 -1.80 -3.27 13.39
CA VAL A 2 -0.46 -2.92 13.82
C VAL A 2 -0.09 -3.78 15.02
N ALA A 3 1.07 -4.43 14.95
CA ALA A 3 1.57 -5.26 16.05
C ALA A 3 3.08 -5.06 16.13
N GLY A 4 3.55 -4.38 17.18
CA GLY A 4 4.96 -4.06 17.33
C GLY A 4 5.43 -3.12 16.22
N ASP A 5 6.40 -3.57 15.46
CA ASP A 5 6.99 -2.81 14.37
C ASP A 5 6.56 -3.32 12.98
N THR A 6 5.37 -3.92 12.88
CA THR A 6 4.83 -4.39 11.61
C THR A 6 3.36 -3.99 11.45
N ILE A 7 2.93 -3.85 10.20
CA ILE A 7 1.53 -3.65 9.85
C ILE A 7 1.13 -4.77 8.91
N THR A 8 0.07 -5.50 9.26
CA THR A 8 -0.46 -6.55 8.41
C THR A 8 -1.56 -5.99 7.53
N TYR A 9 -1.55 -6.33 6.24
CA TYR A 9 -2.58 -5.88 5.31
C TYR A 9 -3.18 -7.05 4.56
N ARG A 10 -4.42 -6.86 4.09
CA ARG A 10 -5.11 -7.80 3.23
C ARG A 10 -5.90 -7.02 2.19
N VAL A 11 -5.76 -7.40 0.93
CA VAL A 11 -6.45 -6.77 -0.19
C VAL A 11 -7.22 -7.83 -0.95
N ASN A 12 -8.53 -7.62 -1.12
CA ASN A 12 -9.38 -8.48 -1.92
C ASN A 12 -10.20 -7.62 -2.85
N ALA A 13 -10.11 -7.88 -4.16
CA ALA A 13 -10.90 -7.18 -5.16
C ALA A 13 -11.30 -8.17 -6.26
N MET A 14 -12.56 -8.08 -6.69
CA MET A 14 -13.12 -8.93 -7.74
C MET A 14 -13.73 -8.04 -8.80
N ASN A 15 -13.97 -8.61 -9.98
CA ASN A 15 -14.57 -7.89 -11.10
C ASN A 15 -13.75 -6.68 -11.55
N ILE A 16 -12.43 -6.79 -11.43
CA ILE A 16 -11.48 -5.77 -11.85
C ILE A 16 -10.64 -6.38 -12.98
N THR A 17 -10.22 -5.58 -13.94
CA THR A 17 -9.57 -6.07 -15.16
C THR A 17 -8.14 -5.55 -15.26
N ASP A 18 -7.21 -6.44 -15.66
CA ASP A 18 -5.82 -6.08 -15.95
C ASP A 18 -5.10 -5.39 -14.80
N VAL A 19 -5.25 -5.92 -13.60
CA VAL A 19 -4.54 -5.41 -12.42
C VAL A 19 -3.05 -5.69 -12.56
N THR A 20 -2.24 -4.65 -12.46
CA THR A 20 -0.78 -4.76 -12.57
C THR A 20 -0.07 -4.69 -11.23
N GLY A 21 -0.75 -4.26 -10.18
CA GLY A 21 -0.15 -4.19 -8.86
C GLY A 21 -1.00 -3.41 -7.88
N GLY A 22 -0.43 -3.12 -6.73
CA GLY A 22 -1.07 -2.31 -5.72
C GLY A 22 -0.03 -1.54 -4.93
N HIS A 23 -0.31 -0.27 -4.67
CA HIS A 23 0.63 0.62 -4.01
C HIS A 23 -0.08 1.46 -2.95
N ILE A 24 0.68 1.86 -1.93
CA ILE A 24 0.21 2.85 -0.97
C ILE A 24 0.93 4.16 -1.28
N HIS A 25 0.15 5.23 -1.38
CA HIS A 25 0.63 6.57 -1.70
C HIS A 25 0.44 7.50 -0.51
N LEU A 26 1.33 8.46 -0.37
CA LEU A 26 1.20 9.52 0.63
C LEU A 26 0.42 10.69 -0.01
N GLY A 27 -0.72 11.03 0.60
CA GLY A 27 -1.57 12.10 0.10
C GLY A 27 -3.02 11.82 0.44
N LYS A 28 -3.90 12.75 0.04
CA LYS A 28 -5.33 12.57 0.20
C LYS A 28 -5.91 11.94 -1.07
N PRO A 29 -7.07 11.25 -0.97
CA PRO A 29 -7.73 10.72 -2.16
C PRO A 29 -7.93 11.80 -3.21
N GLY A 30 -7.60 11.47 -4.46
CA GLY A 30 -7.67 12.42 -5.57
C GLY A 30 -6.37 13.15 -5.87
N GLU A 31 -5.38 13.04 -5.01
CA GLU A 31 -4.05 13.60 -5.24
C GLU A 31 -3.14 12.55 -5.86
N ASN A 32 -2.16 13.02 -6.65
CA ASN A 32 -1.13 12.15 -7.21
C ASN A 32 0.08 12.14 -6.28
N GLY A 33 -0.07 11.48 -5.14
CA GLY A 33 1.01 11.42 -4.17
C GLY A 33 2.09 10.41 -4.51
N PRO A 34 3.27 10.51 -3.91
CA PRO A 34 4.34 9.55 -4.13
C PRO A 34 4.04 8.20 -3.51
N ILE A 35 4.59 7.14 -4.10
CA ILE A 35 4.47 5.78 -3.59
C ILE A 35 5.36 5.65 -2.36
N VAL A 36 4.81 5.08 -1.29
CA VAL A 36 5.55 4.83 -0.05
C VAL A 36 5.69 3.34 0.25
N PHE A 37 4.88 2.49 -0.39
CA PHE A 37 4.99 1.06 -0.22
C PHE A 37 4.34 0.33 -1.40
N THR A 38 5.01 -0.69 -1.91
CA THR A 38 4.46 -1.57 -2.97
C THR A 38 3.90 -2.82 -2.30
N MET A 39 2.58 -3.00 -2.40
CA MET A 39 1.93 -4.14 -1.78
C MET A 39 2.10 -5.41 -2.58
N PHE A 40 1.89 -5.34 -3.90
CA PHE A 40 2.04 -6.49 -4.78
C PHE A 40 2.24 -6.01 -6.21
N LYS A 41 2.72 -6.92 -7.07
CA LYS A 41 2.93 -6.65 -8.47
C LYS A 41 2.56 -7.91 -9.26
N TYR A 42 1.78 -7.73 -10.32
CA TYR A 42 1.38 -8.82 -11.20
C TYR A 42 1.99 -8.67 -12.60
N ASP A 43 2.63 -9.72 -13.05
CA ASP A 43 3.17 -9.82 -14.39
C ASP A 43 3.05 -11.28 -14.84
N PRO A 44 2.06 -11.63 -15.69
CA PRO A 44 1.10 -10.75 -16.39
C PRO A 44 -0.02 -10.21 -15.49
N PRO A 45 -0.76 -9.20 -15.96
CA PRO A 45 -1.89 -8.63 -15.22
C PRO A 45 -2.95 -9.68 -14.88
N ARG A 46 -3.69 -9.44 -13.80
CA ARG A 46 -4.74 -10.34 -13.32
C ARG A 46 -6.08 -9.63 -13.25
N ASN A 47 -7.15 -10.42 -13.20
CA ASN A 47 -8.52 -9.91 -13.13
C ASN A 47 -9.14 -10.03 -11.73
N GLU A 48 -8.34 -10.38 -10.75
CA GLU A 48 -8.76 -10.40 -9.35
C GLU A 48 -7.56 -10.20 -8.45
N VAL A 49 -7.81 -9.71 -7.25
CA VAL A 49 -6.76 -9.48 -6.25
C VAL A 49 -7.14 -10.24 -4.98
N SER A 50 -6.22 -11.05 -4.48
CA SER A 50 -6.35 -11.69 -3.18
C SER A 50 -4.94 -11.78 -2.61
N GLU A 51 -4.53 -10.73 -1.92
CA GLU A 51 -3.18 -10.60 -1.40
C GLU A 51 -3.18 -10.22 0.07
N SER A 52 -2.19 -10.70 0.78
CA SER A 52 -1.95 -10.30 2.15
C SER A 52 -0.45 -10.22 2.36
N GLY A 53 -0.04 -9.40 3.30
CA GLY A 53 1.37 -9.25 3.59
C GLY A 53 1.61 -8.39 4.80
N THR A 54 2.86 -8.03 4.99
CA THR A 54 3.31 -7.28 6.15
C THR A 54 4.16 -6.11 5.71
N ILE A 55 3.89 -4.94 6.26
CA ILE A 55 4.69 -3.74 6.04
C ILE A 55 5.73 -3.68 7.16
N THR A 56 7.01 -3.60 6.78
CA THR A 56 8.11 -3.40 7.71
C THR A 56 8.87 -2.15 7.29
N ALA A 57 9.57 -1.53 8.23
CA ALA A 57 10.24 -0.25 7.98
C ALA A 57 11.25 -0.30 6.83
N ASP A 58 11.92 -1.44 6.65
CA ASP A 58 12.92 -1.61 5.60
C ASP A 58 12.33 -1.65 4.19
N LYS A 59 11.02 -1.80 4.07
CA LYS A 59 10.33 -1.85 2.76
C LYS A 59 9.67 -0.54 2.38
N LEU A 60 9.78 0.49 3.22
CA LEU A 60 9.20 1.79 2.91
C LEU A 60 9.98 2.50 1.83
N GLU A 61 9.25 3.24 0.99
CA GLU A 61 9.79 3.89 -0.20
C GLU A 61 9.48 5.39 -0.18
N GLY A 62 10.15 6.14 -1.05
CA GLY A 62 9.88 7.56 -1.23
C GLY A 62 10.01 8.35 0.07
N PRO A 63 9.06 9.25 0.35
CA PRO A 63 9.16 10.10 1.54
C PRO A 63 9.06 9.35 2.87
N MET A 64 8.64 8.09 2.85
CA MET A 64 8.59 7.28 4.08
C MET A 64 9.82 6.41 4.26
N LYS A 65 10.75 6.42 3.33
CA LYS A 65 12.00 5.68 3.44
C LYS A 65 12.78 6.19 4.67
N GLY A 66 13.19 5.27 5.54
CA GLY A 66 13.87 5.61 6.77
C GLY A 66 12.94 5.94 7.93
N LYS A 67 11.64 5.98 7.69
CA LYS A 67 10.64 6.18 8.73
C LYS A 67 10.26 4.87 9.38
N SER A 68 9.49 4.95 10.48
CA SER A 68 9.04 3.77 11.19
C SER A 68 7.65 3.34 10.71
N VAL A 69 7.30 2.10 11.00
CA VAL A 69 5.95 1.58 10.77
C VAL A 69 4.92 2.40 11.54
N TYR A 70 5.30 2.88 12.72
CA TYR A 70 4.43 3.74 13.52
C TYR A 70 4.07 5.04 12.76
N ASP A 71 5.05 5.62 12.05
CA ASP A 71 4.80 6.81 11.24
C ASP A 71 3.78 6.52 10.12
N VAL A 72 3.85 5.33 9.51
CA VAL A 72 2.89 4.91 8.50
C VAL A 72 1.49 4.79 9.10
N ALA A 73 1.38 4.15 10.26
CA ALA A 73 0.10 3.99 10.94
C ALA A 73 -0.51 5.35 11.29
N LEU A 74 0.32 6.27 11.74
CA LEU A 74 -0.10 7.62 12.10
C LEU A 74 -0.63 8.37 10.87
N ALA A 75 0.10 8.30 9.75
CA ALA A 75 -0.32 8.93 8.50
C ALA A 75 -1.65 8.33 8.02
N GLY A 76 -1.82 7.02 8.13
CA GLY A 76 -3.08 6.37 7.77
C GLY A 76 -4.25 6.83 8.62
N SER A 77 -4.05 6.98 9.93
CA SER A 77 -5.11 7.43 10.84
C SER A 77 -5.47 8.90 10.61
N ASN A 78 -4.55 9.69 10.06
CA ASN A 78 -4.80 11.10 9.71
C ASN A 78 -5.40 11.28 8.33
N GLY A 79 -5.69 10.19 7.60
CA GLY A 79 -6.22 10.27 6.26
C GLY A 79 -5.20 10.73 5.22
N SER A 80 -3.92 10.57 5.50
CA SER A 80 -2.83 11.02 4.62
C SER A 80 -2.26 9.91 3.74
N LEU A 81 -2.87 8.73 3.75
CA LEU A 81 -2.47 7.62 2.88
C LEU A 81 -3.67 7.14 2.08
N TYR A 82 -3.41 6.66 0.88
CA TYR A 82 -4.45 5.99 0.09
C TYR A 82 -3.83 4.84 -0.69
N MET A 83 -4.66 3.86 -1.02
CA MET A 83 -4.26 2.70 -1.80
C MET A 83 -4.67 2.92 -3.25
N ASN A 84 -3.79 2.59 -4.19
CA ASN A 84 -4.09 2.63 -5.61
C ASN A 84 -3.82 1.26 -6.22
N ILE A 85 -4.77 0.78 -7.01
CA ILE A 85 -4.64 -0.49 -7.73
C ILE A 85 -4.73 -0.16 -9.22
N PRO A 86 -3.60 0.01 -9.90
CA PRO A 86 -3.61 0.28 -11.34
C PRO A 86 -4.16 -0.90 -12.13
N HIS A 87 -4.99 -0.58 -13.11
CA HIS A 87 -5.66 -1.59 -13.93
C HIS A 87 -6.13 -1.01 -15.26
#